data_f54337e5bcf25d81d38c35e1b075b038
#
_entry.id   f54337e5bcf25d81d38c35e1b075b038
#
_cell.length_a   1.000
_cell.length_b   1.000
_cell.length_c   1.000
_cell.angle_alpha   90.00
_cell.angle_beta   90.00
_cell.angle_gamma   90.00
#
_symmetry.space_group_name_H-M   'P 1'
#
loop_
_entity.id
_entity.type
_entity.pdbx_description
1 polymer ?
#
loop_
_entity_poly.entity_id
_entity_poly.type
_entity_poly.pdbx_seq_one_letter_code
_entity_poly.pdbx_strand_id
1 'polypeptide(L)'
;MPDSLKFTETFPVPAQLLYEAWIDEDSHSEFTGADAECDPKVGGKYSAWDGYIFGKNLKLEPYKRIVQSWRTTEFSETDKDSQIEILFESISEEECKFTLIHTNIPKGETEKYKQGWIDFYLEPMKEYFIEL
;
A
#
# COMPACT_ATOMS: atom_id res chain seq x y z
N MET A 1 -18.63 10.12 -10.38
CA MET A 1 -17.33 10.47 -9.81
C MET A 1 -16.66 9.22 -9.25
N PRO A 2 -15.36 9.00 -9.50
CA PRO A 2 -14.65 7.91 -8.87
C PRO A 2 -14.64 8.08 -7.35
N ASP A 3 -14.73 6.99 -6.65
CA ASP A 3 -14.69 6.99 -5.20
C ASP A 3 -13.26 7.02 -4.69
N SER A 4 -13.07 7.48 -3.46
CA SER A 4 -11.75 7.55 -2.83
C SER A 4 -11.82 7.19 -1.36
N LEU A 5 -10.65 6.82 -0.81
CA LEU A 5 -10.46 6.46 0.59
C LEU A 5 -9.21 7.12 1.10
N LYS A 6 -9.16 7.37 2.41
CA LYS A 6 -7.96 7.89 3.06
C LYS A 6 -7.83 7.26 4.44
N PHE A 7 -6.62 6.77 4.74
CA PHE A 7 -6.28 6.24 6.06
C PHE A 7 -5.04 6.93 6.57
N THR A 8 -4.97 7.15 7.88
CA THR A 8 -3.80 7.71 8.54
C THR A 8 -3.52 6.89 9.78
N GLU A 9 -2.29 6.41 9.93
CA GLU A 9 -1.84 5.64 11.09
C GLU A 9 -0.43 6.05 11.47
N THR A 10 -0.10 5.90 12.74
CA THR A 10 1.25 6.12 13.23
C THR A 10 1.85 4.77 13.59
N PHE A 11 3.07 4.50 13.10
CA PHE A 11 3.79 3.27 13.39
C PHE A 11 5.05 3.59 14.19
N PRO A 12 5.41 2.75 15.19
CA PRO A 12 6.60 2.97 16.02
C PRO A 12 7.88 2.49 15.32
N VAL A 13 8.09 2.94 14.08
CA VAL A 13 9.27 2.59 13.27
C VAL A 13 9.67 3.80 12.44
N PRO A 14 10.95 3.90 12.04
CA PRO A 14 11.41 5.00 11.19
C PRO A 14 10.72 4.98 9.82
N ALA A 15 10.54 6.16 9.22
CA ALA A 15 9.96 6.28 7.88
C ALA A 15 10.74 5.46 6.85
N GLN A 16 12.07 5.44 6.96
CA GLN A 16 12.92 4.66 6.08
C GLN A 16 12.55 3.18 6.11
N LEU A 17 12.39 2.62 7.29
CA LEU A 17 12.09 1.20 7.46
C LEU A 17 10.72 0.86 6.87
N LEU A 18 9.73 1.71 7.13
CA LEU A 18 8.37 1.50 6.63
C LEU A 18 8.30 1.61 5.11
N TYR A 19 8.98 2.60 4.54
CA TYR A 19 9.06 2.77 3.10
C TYR A 19 9.71 1.54 2.44
N GLU A 20 10.86 1.11 2.96
CA GLU A 20 11.57 -0.05 2.43
C GLU A 20 10.75 -1.33 2.56
N ALA A 21 10.05 -1.50 3.67
CA ALA A 21 9.18 -2.66 3.87
C ALA A 21 8.06 -2.73 2.84
N TRP A 22 7.53 -1.58 2.44
CA TRP A 22 6.46 -1.56 1.44
C TRP A 22 6.92 -1.99 0.06
N ILE A 23 8.10 -1.52 -0.38
CA ILE A 23 8.60 -1.82 -1.73
C ILE A 23 9.48 -3.06 -1.80
N ASP A 24 9.88 -3.64 -0.67
CA ASP A 24 10.66 -4.88 -0.65
C ASP A 24 9.71 -6.07 -0.63
N GLU A 25 9.84 -6.94 -1.65
CA GLU A 25 8.91 -8.06 -1.77
C GLU A 25 8.95 -9.03 -0.59
N ASP A 26 10.12 -9.26 -0.01
CA ASP A 26 10.23 -10.15 1.14
C ASP A 26 9.55 -9.57 2.38
N SER A 27 9.79 -8.29 2.67
CA SER A 27 9.15 -7.62 3.80
C SER A 27 7.64 -7.52 3.62
N HIS A 28 7.20 -7.18 2.41
CA HIS A 28 5.78 -7.07 2.10
C HIS A 28 5.08 -8.42 2.28
N SER A 29 5.74 -9.51 1.85
CA SER A 29 5.22 -10.86 2.05
C SER A 29 5.15 -11.22 3.53
N GLU A 30 6.14 -10.80 4.31
CA GLU A 30 6.16 -11.07 5.74
C GLU A 30 5.03 -10.38 6.50
N PHE A 31 4.83 -9.08 6.28
CA PHE A 31 3.82 -8.38 7.07
C PHE A 31 2.39 -8.67 6.63
N THR A 32 2.16 -9.08 5.39
CA THR A 32 0.83 -9.49 4.94
C THR A 32 0.55 -10.96 5.21
N GLY A 33 1.59 -11.79 5.24
CA GLY A 33 1.44 -13.23 5.37
C GLY A 33 1.10 -13.93 4.06
N ALA A 34 1.22 -13.22 2.93
CA ALA A 34 0.93 -13.76 1.59
C ALA A 34 2.02 -13.33 0.61
N ASP A 35 2.15 -14.05 -0.50
CA ASP A 35 3.20 -13.75 -1.48
C ASP A 35 3.04 -12.38 -2.11
N ALA A 36 4.12 -11.62 -2.15
CA ALA A 36 4.21 -10.35 -2.84
C ALA A 36 5.45 -10.33 -3.72
N GLU A 37 5.36 -9.63 -4.84
CA GLU A 37 6.48 -9.42 -5.74
C GLU A 37 6.57 -7.93 -6.01
N CYS A 38 7.77 -7.40 -6.14
CA CYS A 38 7.95 -5.98 -6.41
C CYS A 38 9.29 -5.73 -7.09
N ASP A 39 9.25 -5.04 -8.23
CA ASP A 39 10.43 -4.50 -8.87
C ASP A 39 10.55 -3.06 -8.34
N PRO A 40 11.49 -2.77 -7.42
CA PRO A 40 11.49 -1.52 -6.66
C PRO A 40 12.04 -0.32 -7.45
N LYS A 41 11.49 -0.07 -8.61
CA LYS A 41 11.87 1.07 -9.45
C LYS A 41 10.64 1.65 -10.13
N VAL A 42 10.72 2.90 -10.59
CA VAL A 42 9.64 3.53 -11.34
C VAL A 42 9.39 2.73 -12.61
N GLY A 43 8.13 2.44 -12.88
CA GLY A 43 7.73 1.59 -14.01
C GLY A 43 7.80 0.10 -13.70
N GLY A 44 8.36 -0.29 -12.55
CA GLY A 44 8.44 -1.67 -12.14
C GLY A 44 7.06 -2.21 -11.72
N LYS A 45 6.82 -3.47 -12.01
CA LYS A 45 5.56 -4.12 -11.64
C LYS A 45 5.60 -4.63 -10.22
N TYR A 46 4.44 -4.66 -9.58
CA TYR A 46 4.30 -5.26 -8.25
C TYR A 46 3.02 -6.08 -8.18
N SER A 47 3.00 -7.04 -7.27
CA SER A 47 1.79 -7.77 -6.91
C SER A 47 1.81 -8.09 -5.42
N ALA A 48 0.64 -8.34 -4.85
CA ALA A 48 0.50 -8.70 -3.45
C ALA A 48 -0.68 -9.66 -3.30
N TRP A 49 -0.73 -10.32 -2.14
CA TRP A 49 -1.80 -11.27 -1.85
C TRP A 49 -1.94 -12.34 -2.94
N ASP A 50 -0.79 -12.98 -3.26
CA ASP A 50 -0.73 -14.07 -4.24
C ASP A 50 -1.24 -13.68 -5.63
N GLY A 51 -1.02 -12.40 -6.02
CA GLY A 51 -1.44 -11.90 -7.33
C GLY A 51 -2.84 -11.32 -7.39
N TYR A 52 -3.56 -11.32 -6.27
CA TYR A 52 -4.88 -10.69 -6.22
C TYR A 52 -4.80 -9.18 -6.49
N ILE A 53 -3.78 -8.52 -5.93
CA ILE A 53 -3.52 -7.09 -6.13
C ILE A 53 -2.31 -6.95 -7.05
N PHE A 54 -2.37 -6.05 -8.02
CA PHE A 54 -1.23 -5.82 -8.92
C PHE A 54 -1.26 -4.42 -9.52
N GLY A 55 -0.10 -3.97 -9.99
CA GLY A 55 0.04 -2.65 -10.61
C GLY A 55 1.49 -2.33 -10.92
N LYS A 56 1.78 -1.04 -11.02
CA LYS A 56 3.13 -0.52 -11.30
C LYS A 56 3.46 0.62 -10.38
N ASN A 57 4.76 0.78 -10.11
CA ASN A 57 5.25 1.94 -9.37
C ASN A 57 5.26 3.14 -10.31
N LEU A 58 4.49 4.18 -9.99
CA LEU A 58 4.40 5.38 -10.81
C LEU A 58 5.37 6.45 -10.34
N LYS A 59 5.56 6.58 -9.03
CA LYS A 59 6.54 7.49 -8.41
C LYS A 59 7.11 6.86 -7.17
N LEU A 60 8.41 7.06 -6.95
CA LEU A 60 9.09 6.60 -5.75
C LEU A 60 9.97 7.74 -5.26
N GLU A 61 9.57 8.36 -4.15
CA GLU A 61 10.36 9.39 -3.47
C GLU A 61 10.86 8.78 -2.18
N PRO A 62 12.13 8.35 -2.12
CA PRO A 62 12.65 7.59 -1.00
C PRO A 62 12.29 8.18 0.37
N TYR A 63 11.70 7.34 1.20
CA TYR A 63 11.31 7.61 2.59
C TYR A 63 10.23 8.67 2.75
N LYS A 64 9.62 9.14 1.65
CA LYS A 64 8.60 10.19 1.69
C LYS A 64 7.29 9.81 1.01
N ARG A 65 7.36 9.19 -0.17
CA ARG A 65 6.15 9.00 -0.96
C ARG A 65 6.27 7.86 -1.95
N ILE A 66 5.21 7.09 -2.08
CA ILE A 66 5.07 6.05 -3.11
C ILE A 66 3.75 6.29 -3.82
N VAL A 67 3.73 6.29 -5.14
CA VAL A 67 2.50 6.31 -5.94
C VAL A 67 2.50 5.07 -6.81
N GLN A 68 1.43 4.30 -6.73
CA GLN A 68 1.29 3.06 -7.50
C GLN A 68 -0.07 3.02 -8.19
N SER A 69 -0.12 2.45 -9.40
CA SER A 69 -1.40 2.05 -9.95
C SER A 69 -1.85 0.82 -9.16
N TRP A 70 -3.15 0.60 -9.04
CA TRP A 70 -3.67 -0.44 -8.17
C TRP A 70 -4.90 -1.09 -8.79
N ARG A 71 -4.90 -2.39 -8.80
CA ARG A 71 -5.97 -3.16 -9.41
C ARG A 71 -6.03 -4.53 -8.75
N THR A 72 -7.23 -5.12 -8.72
CA THR A 72 -7.38 -6.50 -8.26
C THR A 72 -7.95 -7.34 -9.39
N THR A 73 -7.91 -8.66 -9.20
CA THR A 73 -8.50 -9.60 -10.15
C THR A 73 -10.01 -9.43 -10.26
N GLU A 74 -10.63 -8.69 -9.35
CA GLU A 74 -12.08 -8.43 -9.38
C GLU A 74 -12.48 -7.20 -10.19
N PHE A 75 -11.52 -6.40 -10.63
CA PHE A 75 -11.81 -5.26 -11.53
C PHE A 75 -12.26 -5.81 -12.87
N SER A 76 -13.24 -5.15 -13.50
CA SER A 76 -13.67 -5.53 -14.84
C SER A 76 -12.62 -5.05 -15.86
N GLU A 77 -12.61 -5.65 -17.04
CA GLU A 77 -11.69 -5.25 -18.12
C GLU A 77 -11.90 -3.79 -18.54
N THR A 78 -13.11 -3.28 -18.36
CA THR A 78 -13.43 -1.89 -18.70
C THR A 78 -13.09 -0.90 -17.59
N ASP A 79 -12.82 -1.38 -16.38
CA ASP A 79 -12.42 -0.51 -15.28
C ASP A 79 -10.98 -0.04 -15.50
N LYS A 80 -10.75 1.25 -15.33
CA LYS A 80 -9.40 1.81 -15.34
C LYS A 80 -8.73 1.45 -14.02
N ASP A 81 -7.40 1.46 -14.02
CA ASP A 81 -6.65 1.25 -12.80
C ASP A 81 -7.02 2.33 -11.79
N SER A 82 -7.14 1.93 -10.54
CA SER A 82 -7.18 2.90 -9.44
C SER A 82 -5.74 3.30 -9.11
N GLN A 83 -5.57 4.18 -8.15
CA GLN A 83 -4.26 4.66 -7.76
C GLN A 83 -4.17 4.76 -6.25
N ILE A 84 -3.03 4.34 -5.70
CA ILE A 84 -2.74 4.59 -4.30
C ILE A 84 -1.56 5.53 -4.19
N GLU A 85 -1.62 6.41 -3.21
CA GLU A 85 -0.53 7.29 -2.83
C GLU A 85 -0.26 7.05 -1.36
N ILE A 86 0.98 6.76 -1.04
CA ILE A 86 1.38 6.51 0.34
C ILE A 86 2.38 7.57 0.74
N LEU A 87 2.08 8.26 1.83
CA LEU A 87 2.94 9.31 2.38
C LEU A 87 3.56 8.82 3.66
N PHE A 88 4.86 9.02 3.78
CA PHE A 88 5.64 8.66 4.97
C PHE A 88 6.16 9.95 5.57
N GLU A 89 5.68 10.30 6.75
CA GLU A 89 6.09 11.51 7.44
C GLU A 89 6.79 11.14 8.73
N SER A 90 8.07 11.45 8.82
CA SER A 90 8.84 11.20 10.03
C SER A 90 8.36 12.11 11.15
N ILE A 91 7.88 11.52 12.25
CA ILE A 91 7.49 12.27 13.45
C ILE A 91 8.69 12.40 14.35
N SER A 92 9.50 11.35 14.44
CA SER A 92 10.74 11.30 15.19
C SER A 92 11.64 10.25 14.55
N GLU A 93 12.80 9.98 15.12
CA GLU A 93 13.70 8.94 14.63
C GLU A 93 13.08 7.54 14.74
N GLU A 94 12.08 7.37 15.57
CA GLU A 94 11.48 6.08 15.87
C GLU A 94 9.99 5.98 15.51
N GLU A 95 9.41 7.03 14.94
CA GLU A 95 7.98 7.04 14.61
C GLU A 95 7.73 7.63 13.24
N CYS A 96 6.78 7.06 12.53
CA CYS A 96 6.37 7.51 11.20
C CYS A 96 4.86 7.60 11.11
N LYS A 97 4.38 8.71 10.55
CA LYS A 97 2.97 8.86 10.19
C LYS A 97 2.81 8.33 8.77
N PHE A 98 1.97 7.33 8.64
CA PHE A 98 1.68 6.66 7.37
C PHE A 98 0.29 7.12 6.91
N THR A 99 0.21 7.65 5.68
CA THR A 99 -1.06 8.06 5.09
C THR A 99 -1.24 7.32 3.77
N LEU A 100 -2.37 6.64 3.61
CA LEU A 100 -2.70 5.96 2.36
C LEU A 100 -3.92 6.64 1.76
N ILE A 101 -3.79 7.07 0.51
CA ILE A 101 -4.89 7.70 -0.24
C ILE A 101 -5.14 6.82 -1.47
N HIS A 102 -6.34 6.25 -1.54
CA HIS A 102 -6.75 5.39 -2.65
C HIS A 102 -7.79 6.12 -3.46
N THR A 103 -7.48 6.42 -4.71
CA THR A 103 -8.34 7.22 -5.58
C THR A 103 -8.73 6.43 -6.82
N ASN A 104 -9.76 6.92 -7.50
CA ASN A 104 -10.26 6.33 -8.75
C ASN A 104 -10.74 4.87 -8.57
N ILE A 105 -11.36 4.60 -7.42
CA ILE A 105 -11.92 3.28 -7.11
C ILE A 105 -13.16 3.05 -7.97
N PRO A 106 -13.38 1.85 -8.52
CA PRO A 106 -14.59 1.54 -9.28
C PRO A 106 -15.84 1.86 -8.46
N LYS A 107 -16.84 2.43 -9.10
CA LYS A 107 -18.07 2.84 -8.45
C LYS A 107 -18.72 1.69 -7.69
N GLY A 108 -19.09 1.95 -6.44
CA GLY A 108 -19.76 0.96 -5.60
C GLY A 108 -18.84 0.01 -4.86
N GLU A 109 -17.53 0.10 -5.08
CA GLU A 109 -16.56 -0.80 -4.46
C GLU A 109 -15.85 -0.20 -3.25
N THR A 110 -16.14 1.05 -2.89
CA THR A 110 -15.44 1.77 -1.82
C THR A 110 -15.45 1.03 -0.48
N GLU A 111 -16.62 0.58 -0.03
CA GLU A 111 -16.74 -0.08 1.28
C GLU A 111 -15.97 -1.40 1.32
N LYS A 112 -15.99 -2.13 0.23
CA LYS A 112 -15.26 -3.40 0.10
C LYS A 112 -13.75 -3.20 0.26
N TYR A 113 -13.19 -2.21 -0.45
CA TYR A 113 -11.76 -1.96 -0.37
C TYR A 113 -11.36 -1.24 0.92
N LYS A 114 -12.25 -0.43 1.47
CA LYS A 114 -12.03 0.17 2.79
C LYS A 114 -11.81 -0.92 3.83
N GLN A 115 -12.71 -1.89 3.89
CA GLN A 115 -12.61 -3.00 4.83
C GLN A 115 -11.37 -3.86 4.54
N GLY A 116 -11.08 -4.07 3.25
CA GLY A 116 -9.89 -4.80 2.84
C GLY A 116 -8.60 -4.16 3.31
N TRP A 117 -8.48 -2.83 3.19
CA TRP A 117 -7.29 -2.12 3.69
C TRP A 117 -7.12 -2.29 5.19
N ILE A 118 -8.21 -2.24 5.95
CA ILE A 118 -8.17 -2.42 7.40
C ILE A 118 -7.74 -3.83 7.75
N ASP A 119 -8.43 -4.84 7.19
CA ASP A 119 -8.23 -6.24 7.55
C ASP A 119 -6.93 -6.85 7.04
N PHE A 120 -6.52 -6.46 5.83
CA PHE A 120 -5.39 -7.10 5.15
C PHE A 120 -4.10 -6.28 5.15
N TYR A 121 -4.15 -5.03 5.56
CA TYR A 121 -2.97 -4.17 5.62
C TYR A 121 -2.78 -3.49 6.96
N LEU A 122 -3.73 -2.66 7.39
CA LEU A 122 -3.52 -1.86 8.60
C LEU A 122 -3.38 -2.72 9.86
N GLU A 123 -4.24 -3.71 10.02
CA GLU A 123 -4.14 -4.61 11.18
C GLU A 123 -2.86 -5.46 11.15
N PRO A 124 -2.55 -6.16 10.04
CA PRO A 124 -1.29 -6.92 9.98
C PRO A 124 -0.04 -6.05 10.15
N MET A 125 -0.03 -4.84 9.58
CA MET A 125 1.11 -3.92 9.71
C MET A 125 1.30 -3.47 11.16
N LYS A 126 0.21 -3.17 11.86
CA LYS A 126 0.28 -2.80 13.28
C LYS A 126 0.91 -3.91 14.10
N GLU A 127 0.46 -5.14 13.91
CA GLU A 127 1.01 -6.29 14.62
C GLU A 127 2.49 -6.49 14.30
N TYR A 128 2.84 -6.45 13.03
CA TYR A 128 4.20 -6.69 12.57
C TYR A 128 5.18 -5.64 13.09
N PHE A 129 4.86 -4.36 12.92
CA PHE A 129 5.78 -3.28 13.26
C PHE A 129 5.83 -2.94 14.74
N ILE A 130 4.81 -3.28 15.52
CA ILE A 130 4.84 -3.09 16.97
C ILE A 130 5.75 -4.11 17.64
N GLU A 131 5.86 -5.32 17.06
CA GLU A 131 6.67 -6.39 17.63
C GLU A 131 8.14 -6.40 17.18
N LEU A 132 8.55 -5.45 16.37
CA LEU A 132 9.95 -5.37 15.91
C LEU A 132 10.91 -4.94 17.02
#